data_155625e4045c678c1ad025af5b6d5d74
#
_entry.id   155625e4045c678c1ad025af5b6d5d74
#
_cell.length_a   1.000
_cell.length_b   1.000
_cell.length_c   1.000
_cell.angle_alpha   90.00
_cell.angle_beta   90.00
_cell.angle_gamma   90.00
#
_symmetry.space_group_name_H-M   'P 1'
#
loop_
_entity.id
_entity.type
_entity.pdbx_description
1 polymer ?
#
loop_
_entity_poly.entity_id
_entity_poly.type
_entity_poly.pdbx_seq_one_letter_code
_entity_poly.pdbx_strand_id
1 'polypeptide(L)'
;MALNKQPLVKSSFGNLVNFTDADDADSVVRAAEAEPDALPDALYAAHGFLLMKGMNGISGDPALLERLSRLFGSEVENYHQTLMSANCIHTEVPEIFIASNVPPVDRPPPPRPEPPLTEDGKLPTRFPHRRGWHTDQSYRRPPPDISLFYADVPVPKGQGQTLYADCVAAYDALPSALKSRVDDLVGIHVRPGSGRTEQAVRAGEAPHPLGPLEQPQRQPVVRIHPVTGNRSLYLCEAGQMDWTEGPFVGMEPGPEGDGAALLYEIMSHLTQPHFVYAHEWDEGDLVIYDNRNLLHAATWFDSEKHNRVMWRTTVRGNPGAKYAGEQNSWLPAENTAY
;
A
#
# COMPACT_ATOMS: atom_id res chain seq x y z
N MET A 1 -3.57 -11.73 -27.38
CA MET A 1 -2.35 -12.02 -26.56
C MET A 1 -2.83 -12.59 -25.23
N ALA A 2 -2.33 -13.75 -24.81
CA ALA A 2 -2.81 -14.37 -23.57
C ALA A 2 -1.97 -13.92 -22.37
N LEU A 3 -2.60 -13.71 -21.21
CA LEU A 3 -1.91 -13.41 -19.96
C LEU A 3 -1.31 -14.69 -19.36
N ASN A 4 0.03 -14.77 -19.30
CA ASN A 4 0.75 -15.79 -18.57
C ASN A 4 0.88 -15.41 -17.10
N LYS A 5 0.74 -16.39 -16.22
CA LYS A 5 0.83 -16.24 -14.77
C LYS A 5 1.76 -17.29 -14.18
N GLN A 6 2.72 -16.86 -13.37
CA GLN A 6 3.64 -17.72 -12.66
C GLN A 6 3.70 -17.31 -11.19
N PRO A 7 3.63 -18.24 -10.23
CA PRO A 7 3.82 -17.90 -8.82
C PRO A 7 5.15 -17.17 -8.59
N LEU A 8 5.16 -16.19 -7.70
CA LEU A 8 6.40 -15.51 -7.33
C LEU A 8 7.37 -16.47 -6.62
N VAL A 9 8.64 -16.37 -6.98
CA VAL A 9 9.69 -17.11 -6.29
C VAL A 9 9.87 -16.54 -4.87
N LYS A 10 9.93 -17.41 -3.86
CA LYS A 10 10.10 -17.06 -2.45
C LYS A 10 8.93 -16.26 -1.84
N SER A 11 7.75 -16.39 -2.40
CA SER A 11 6.53 -15.82 -1.86
C SER A 11 5.45 -16.89 -1.72
N SER A 12 4.59 -16.76 -0.71
CA SER A 12 3.39 -17.60 -0.55
C SER A 12 2.18 -17.06 -1.30
N PHE A 13 2.28 -15.85 -1.88
CA PHE A 13 1.21 -15.15 -2.59
C PHE A 13 1.77 -14.38 -3.79
N GLY A 14 0.88 -13.92 -4.66
CA GLY A 14 1.26 -13.10 -5.81
C GLY A 14 1.75 -13.89 -7.02
N ASN A 15 1.66 -13.26 -8.17
CA ASN A 15 2.12 -13.80 -9.44
C ASN A 15 3.02 -12.82 -10.20
N LEU A 16 4.03 -13.37 -10.88
CA LEU A 16 4.67 -12.73 -12.01
C LEU A 16 3.76 -12.92 -13.22
N VAL A 17 3.46 -11.84 -13.93
CA VAL A 17 2.58 -11.85 -15.09
C VAL A 17 3.22 -11.16 -16.30
N ASN A 18 2.94 -11.70 -17.49
CA ASN A 18 3.31 -11.09 -18.77
C ASN A 18 2.30 -11.49 -19.84
N PHE A 19 2.14 -10.66 -20.87
CA PHE A 19 1.37 -11.01 -22.06
C PHE A 19 2.28 -11.70 -23.09
N THR A 20 1.77 -12.76 -23.70
CA THR A 20 2.47 -13.41 -24.84
C THR A 20 2.55 -12.43 -26.01
N ASP A 21 3.71 -12.43 -26.69
CA ASP A 21 3.93 -11.60 -27.88
C ASP A 21 3.80 -10.08 -27.64
N ALA A 22 4.03 -9.62 -26.41
CA ALA A 22 4.14 -8.20 -26.04
C ALA A 22 5.58 -7.93 -25.57
N ASP A 23 6.34 -7.17 -26.38
CA ASP A 23 7.79 -7.00 -26.20
C ASP A 23 8.16 -5.67 -25.53
N ASP A 24 7.21 -4.74 -25.39
CA ASP A 24 7.39 -3.43 -24.77
C ASP A 24 6.15 -3.00 -23.97
N ALA A 25 6.30 -1.93 -23.20
CA ALA A 25 5.24 -1.43 -22.32
C ALA A 25 3.97 -1.03 -23.08
N ASP A 26 4.08 -0.44 -24.27
CA ASP A 26 2.91 -0.02 -25.05
C ASP A 26 2.14 -1.23 -25.60
N SER A 27 2.84 -2.26 -26.10
CA SER A 27 2.20 -3.50 -26.54
C SER A 27 1.53 -4.26 -25.39
N VAL A 28 2.15 -4.25 -24.20
CA VAL A 28 1.56 -4.80 -22.97
C VAL A 28 0.28 -4.06 -22.60
N VAL A 29 0.30 -2.73 -22.61
CA VAL A 29 -0.90 -1.91 -22.30
C VAL A 29 -2.02 -2.17 -23.30
N ARG A 30 -1.73 -2.19 -24.60
CA ARG A 30 -2.72 -2.54 -25.64
C ARG A 30 -3.30 -3.95 -25.47
N ALA A 31 -2.45 -4.92 -25.10
CA ALA A 31 -2.92 -6.28 -24.84
C ALA A 31 -3.87 -6.32 -23.63
N ALA A 32 -3.52 -5.60 -22.56
CA ALA A 32 -4.35 -5.50 -21.36
C ALA A 32 -5.69 -4.79 -21.64
N GLU A 33 -5.68 -3.74 -22.45
CA GLU A 33 -6.90 -3.04 -22.87
C GLU A 33 -7.80 -3.90 -23.77
N ALA A 34 -7.22 -4.78 -24.56
CA ALA A 34 -7.98 -5.73 -25.38
C ALA A 34 -8.66 -6.84 -24.56
N GLU A 35 -8.11 -7.15 -23.38
CA GLU A 35 -8.65 -8.12 -22.41
C GLU A 35 -8.76 -7.47 -21.02
N PRO A 36 -9.66 -6.51 -20.80
CA PRO A 36 -9.64 -5.60 -19.64
C PRO A 36 -9.83 -6.31 -18.29
N ASP A 37 -10.45 -7.48 -18.27
CA ASP A 37 -10.66 -8.28 -17.06
C ASP A 37 -9.45 -9.17 -16.71
N ALA A 38 -8.50 -9.36 -17.62
CA ALA A 38 -7.42 -10.34 -17.45
C ALA A 38 -6.48 -10.01 -16.27
N LEU A 39 -6.07 -8.74 -16.13
CA LEU A 39 -5.22 -8.30 -15.02
C LEU A 39 -6.01 -8.21 -13.70
N PRO A 40 -7.24 -7.63 -13.63
CA PRO A 40 -8.08 -7.69 -12.43
C PRO A 40 -8.33 -9.11 -11.93
N ASP A 41 -8.73 -10.04 -12.80
CA ASP A 41 -8.95 -11.44 -12.44
C ASP A 41 -7.67 -12.10 -11.90
N ALA A 42 -6.53 -11.83 -12.53
CA ALA A 42 -5.25 -12.34 -12.07
C ALA A 42 -4.87 -11.79 -10.71
N LEU A 43 -5.12 -10.49 -10.45
CA LEU A 43 -4.83 -9.83 -9.19
C LEU A 43 -5.63 -10.45 -8.04
N TYR A 44 -6.93 -10.62 -8.22
CA TYR A 44 -7.80 -11.19 -7.19
C TYR A 44 -7.49 -12.67 -6.92
N ALA A 45 -7.13 -13.43 -7.95
CA ALA A 45 -6.71 -14.82 -7.78
C ALA A 45 -5.33 -14.99 -7.10
N ALA A 46 -4.53 -13.92 -7.04
CA ALA A 46 -3.18 -13.90 -6.48
C ALA A 46 -3.08 -13.18 -5.12
N HIS A 47 -4.14 -13.19 -4.32
CA HIS A 47 -4.26 -12.48 -3.05
C HIS A 47 -4.00 -10.97 -3.15
N GLY A 48 -4.14 -10.40 -4.35
CA GLY A 48 -3.99 -8.96 -4.55
C GLY A 48 -2.57 -8.50 -4.87
N PHE A 49 -1.71 -9.35 -5.45
CA PHE A 49 -0.36 -8.94 -5.84
C PHE A 49 0.04 -9.47 -7.22
N LEU A 50 0.41 -8.57 -8.13
CA LEU A 50 1.02 -8.90 -9.41
C LEU A 50 2.34 -8.15 -9.59
N LEU A 51 3.31 -8.82 -10.21
CA LEU A 51 4.57 -8.23 -10.67
C LEU A 51 4.62 -8.33 -12.20
N MET A 52 4.90 -7.22 -12.87
CA MET A 52 5.23 -7.14 -14.28
C MET A 52 6.67 -6.63 -14.41
N LYS A 53 7.47 -7.23 -15.28
CA LYS A 53 8.86 -6.84 -15.52
C LYS A 53 9.03 -6.24 -16.92
N GLY A 54 10.06 -5.41 -17.07
CA GLY A 54 10.42 -4.86 -18.38
C GLY A 54 9.49 -3.76 -18.90
N MET A 55 8.78 -3.07 -18.01
CA MET A 55 7.87 -1.96 -18.35
C MET A 55 8.61 -0.63 -18.56
N ASN A 56 9.87 -0.64 -19.00
CA ASN A 56 10.76 0.53 -19.10
C ASN A 56 10.19 1.65 -19.99
N GLY A 57 9.33 1.33 -20.97
CA GLY A 57 8.67 2.32 -21.82
C GLY A 57 7.78 3.31 -21.05
N ILE A 58 7.35 2.97 -19.82
CA ILE A 58 6.56 3.88 -18.96
C ILE A 58 7.34 5.16 -18.63
N SER A 59 8.65 5.10 -18.42
CA SER A 59 9.47 6.29 -18.17
C SER A 59 9.45 7.29 -19.34
N GLY A 60 9.31 6.79 -20.56
CA GLY A 60 9.21 7.61 -21.79
C GLY A 60 7.80 8.06 -22.14
N ASP A 61 6.78 7.31 -21.67
CA ASP A 61 5.36 7.61 -21.84
C ASP A 61 4.59 7.30 -20.54
N PRO A 62 4.55 8.25 -19.60
CA PRO A 62 3.89 8.06 -18.31
C PRO A 62 2.38 7.84 -18.41
N ALA A 63 1.73 8.18 -19.54
CA ALA A 63 0.32 7.89 -19.77
C ALA A 63 0.03 6.38 -19.83
N LEU A 64 1.03 5.55 -20.15
CA LEU A 64 0.89 4.09 -20.11
C LEU A 64 0.54 3.59 -18.70
N LEU A 65 1.13 4.18 -17.66
CA LEU A 65 0.82 3.82 -16.27
C LEU A 65 -0.61 4.20 -15.89
N GLU A 66 -1.07 5.36 -16.32
CA GLU A 66 -2.44 5.82 -16.10
C GLU A 66 -3.46 4.95 -16.85
N ARG A 67 -3.18 4.59 -18.11
CA ARG A 67 -4.01 3.69 -18.92
C ARG A 67 -4.15 2.31 -18.26
N LEU A 68 -3.05 1.71 -17.79
CA LEU A 68 -3.09 0.46 -17.02
C LEU A 68 -3.93 0.60 -15.76
N SER A 69 -3.81 1.72 -15.06
CA SER A 69 -4.56 1.97 -13.83
C SER A 69 -6.07 1.95 -14.05
N ARG A 70 -6.54 2.46 -15.17
CA ARG A 70 -7.97 2.49 -15.52
C ARG A 70 -8.60 1.10 -15.71
N LEU A 71 -7.80 0.06 -15.91
CA LEU A 71 -8.30 -1.33 -15.94
C LEU A 71 -8.78 -1.81 -14.56
N PHE A 72 -8.34 -1.16 -13.48
CA PHE A 72 -8.68 -1.51 -12.11
C PHE A 72 -9.78 -0.61 -11.50
N GLY A 73 -10.25 0.38 -12.22
CA GLY A 73 -11.33 1.27 -11.79
C GLY A 73 -11.39 2.55 -12.59
N SER A 74 -12.58 3.14 -12.62
CA SER A 74 -12.85 4.35 -13.39
C SER A 74 -12.21 5.61 -12.80
N GLU A 75 -11.89 5.61 -11.49
CA GLU A 75 -11.39 6.76 -10.77
C GLU A 75 -9.92 6.58 -10.39
N VAL A 76 -9.02 7.01 -11.28
CA VAL A 76 -7.59 7.16 -10.94
C VAL A 76 -7.43 8.49 -10.19
N GLU A 77 -6.75 8.45 -9.04
CA GLU A 77 -6.57 9.61 -8.17
C GLU A 77 -5.80 10.72 -8.88
N ASN A 78 -6.42 11.88 -9.06
CA ASN A 78 -5.71 13.10 -9.47
C ASN A 78 -5.14 13.78 -8.23
N TYR A 79 -3.82 13.77 -8.08
CA TYR A 79 -3.15 14.26 -6.88
C TYR A 79 -3.23 15.77 -6.67
N HIS A 80 -3.54 16.57 -7.72
CA HIS A 80 -3.83 17.99 -7.54
C HIS A 80 -5.12 18.25 -6.75
N GLN A 81 -6.01 17.27 -6.66
CA GLN A 81 -7.25 17.36 -5.88
C GLN A 81 -7.07 16.83 -4.45
N THR A 82 -5.84 16.60 -4.02
CA THR A 82 -5.50 16.04 -2.71
C THR A 82 -4.65 17.03 -1.91
N LEU A 83 -4.28 16.64 -0.68
CA LEU A 83 -3.34 17.40 0.15
C LEU A 83 -1.87 17.04 -0.17
N MET A 84 -1.61 16.45 -1.32
CA MET A 84 -0.25 16.11 -1.74
C MET A 84 0.51 17.37 -2.17
N SER A 85 1.78 17.46 -1.75
CA SER A 85 2.65 18.56 -2.18
C SER A 85 2.87 18.52 -3.69
N ALA A 86 2.77 19.66 -4.35
CA ALA A 86 2.86 19.75 -5.81
C ALA A 86 4.18 19.20 -6.39
N ASN A 87 5.28 19.31 -5.63
CA ASN A 87 6.57 18.76 -6.03
C ASN A 87 6.61 17.21 -6.08
N CYS A 88 5.63 16.54 -5.49
CA CYS A 88 5.49 15.08 -5.54
C CYS A 88 4.52 14.61 -6.63
N ILE A 89 4.02 15.51 -7.48
CA ILE A 89 3.06 15.20 -8.54
C ILE A 89 3.78 15.27 -9.88
N HIS A 90 3.57 14.27 -10.74
CA HIS A 90 4.15 14.25 -12.07
C HIS A 90 3.59 15.42 -12.90
N THR A 91 4.47 16.11 -13.64
CA THR A 91 4.12 17.37 -14.33
C THR A 91 3.17 17.20 -15.51
N GLU A 92 3.21 16.07 -16.19
CA GLU A 92 2.39 15.77 -17.36
C GLU A 92 1.18 14.91 -17.04
N VAL A 93 1.29 14.00 -16.04
CA VAL A 93 0.24 13.07 -15.65
C VAL A 93 -0.03 13.24 -14.15
N PRO A 94 -0.97 14.10 -13.75
CA PRO A 94 -1.23 14.42 -12.34
C PRO A 94 -1.80 13.26 -11.51
N GLU A 95 -2.11 12.16 -12.14
CA GLU A 95 -2.47 10.88 -11.53
C GLU A 95 -1.26 10.11 -11.00
N ILE A 96 -0.04 10.55 -11.31
CA ILE A 96 1.19 9.93 -10.84
C ILE A 96 1.75 10.70 -9.65
N PHE A 97 1.85 10.02 -8.50
CA PHE A 97 2.64 10.44 -7.35
C PHE A 97 4.08 9.97 -7.51
N ILE A 98 5.05 10.87 -7.28
CA ILE A 98 6.48 10.58 -7.31
C ILE A 98 7.00 10.39 -5.89
N ALA A 99 7.56 9.21 -5.62
CA ALA A 99 8.31 8.91 -4.39
C ALA A 99 9.81 8.89 -4.70
N SER A 100 10.52 9.93 -4.29
CA SER A 100 11.92 10.12 -4.68
C SER A 100 12.72 10.83 -3.59
N ASN A 101 14.03 10.52 -3.47
CA ASN A 101 14.99 11.30 -2.72
C ASN A 101 15.72 12.34 -3.57
N VAL A 102 15.30 12.50 -4.83
CA VAL A 102 15.87 13.51 -5.75
C VAL A 102 15.01 14.77 -5.72
N PRO A 103 15.59 16.00 -5.71
CA PRO A 103 14.83 17.23 -5.86
C PRO A 103 13.98 17.22 -7.16
N PRO A 104 12.79 17.83 -7.17
CA PRO A 104 12.21 18.66 -6.09
C PRO A 104 11.48 17.87 -4.98
N VAL A 105 11.38 16.54 -5.07
CA VAL A 105 10.65 15.70 -4.11
C VAL A 105 11.40 15.60 -2.79
N ASP A 106 12.67 15.22 -2.84
CA ASP A 106 13.64 15.22 -1.74
C ASP A 106 13.17 14.54 -0.44
N ARG A 107 12.53 13.37 -0.57
CA ARG A 107 12.06 12.59 0.58
C ARG A 107 13.14 11.59 1.03
N PRO A 108 13.58 11.64 2.30
CA PRO A 108 14.56 10.68 2.80
C PRO A 108 13.96 9.27 2.86
N PRO A 109 14.82 8.23 2.74
CA PRO A 109 14.40 6.86 3.00
C PRO A 109 14.00 6.66 4.47
N PRO A 110 13.33 5.54 4.80
CA PRO A 110 13.14 5.14 6.19
C PRO A 110 14.48 5.06 6.95
N PRO A 111 14.47 5.22 8.27
CA PRO A 111 15.69 5.09 9.08
C PRO A 111 16.40 3.74 8.85
N ARG A 112 17.74 3.77 8.91
CA ARG A 112 18.53 2.55 8.82
C ARG A 112 18.20 1.62 10.00
N PRO A 113 17.93 0.33 9.77
CA PRO A 113 17.63 -0.60 10.85
C PRO A 113 18.86 -0.90 11.73
N GLU A 114 18.62 -1.24 12.98
CA GLU A 114 19.64 -1.75 13.91
C GLU A 114 19.20 -3.12 14.45
N PRO A 115 19.95 -4.18 14.22
CA PRO A 115 21.17 -4.26 13.37
C PRO A 115 20.85 -3.93 11.92
N PRO A 116 21.81 -3.32 11.18
CA PRO A 116 21.56 -2.82 9.83
C PRO A 116 21.28 -3.92 8.80
N LEU A 117 21.83 -5.11 9.00
CA LEU A 117 21.70 -6.23 8.08
C LEU A 117 21.46 -7.54 8.84
N THR A 118 20.86 -8.51 8.17
CA THR A 118 20.79 -9.90 8.62
C THR A 118 22.17 -10.59 8.47
N GLU A 119 22.35 -11.78 9.05
CA GLU A 119 23.61 -12.55 8.95
C GLU A 119 24.04 -12.83 7.51
N ASP A 120 23.08 -12.97 6.58
CA ASP A 120 23.32 -13.16 5.15
C ASP A 120 23.53 -11.84 4.38
N GLY A 121 23.67 -10.72 5.09
CA GLY A 121 23.96 -9.41 4.50
C GLY A 121 22.77 -8.70 3.85
N LYS A 122 21.54 -9.15 4.09
CA LYS A 122 20.31 -8.54 3.56
C LYS A 122 19.66 -7.63 4.58
N LEU A 123 18.78 -6.75 4.10
CA LEU A 123 17.91 -6.00 4.98
C LEU A 123 16.90 -6.95 5.64
N PRO A 124 16.65 -6.78 6.96
CA PRO A 124 15.67 -7.59 7.65
C PRO A 124 14.27 -7.32 7.08
N THR A 125 13.50 -8.38 6.87
CA THR A 125 12.09 -8.29 6.46
C THR A 125 11.17 -7.88 7.62
N ARG A 126 11.69 -7.90 8.85
CA ARG A 126 11.00 -7.47 10.05
C ARG A 126 11.78 -6.36 10.72
N PHE A 127 11.17 -5.17 10.80
CA PHE A 127 11.76 -4.04 11.51
C PHE A 127 11.43 -4.12 13.00
N PRO A 128 12.43 -4.02 13.89
CA PRO A 128 12.19 -4.07 15.32
C PRO A 128 11.36 -2.90 15.84
N HIS A 129 11.24 -1.82 15.05
CA HIS A 129 10.59 -0.59 15.47
C HIS A 129 9.19 -0.38 14.89
N ARG A 130 8.63 -1.36 14.16
CA ARG A 130 7.27 -1.29 13.60
C ARG A 130 7.00 0.01 12.85
N ARG A 131 7.91 0.42 12.01
CA ARG A 131 7.78 1.67 11.28
C ARG A 131 7.52 1.42 9.82
N GLY A 132 6.49 2.09 9.31
CA GLY A 132 6.23 2.20 7.91
C GLY A 132 5.26 1.19 7.30
N TRP A 133 4.80 0.17 8.02
CA TRP A 133 3.77 -0.73 7.52
C TRP A 133 2.43 -0.01 7.41
N HIS A 134 1.88 0.03 6.20
CA HIS A 134 0.64 0.73 5.92
C HIS A 134 -0.05 0.16 4.68
N THR A 135 -1.32 0.48 4.54
CA THR A 135 -2.03 0.49 3.27
C THR A 135 -2.17 1.93 2.80
N ASP A 136 -2.21 2.15 1.49
CA ASP A 136 -2.23 3.49 0.94
C ASP A 136 -3.47 4.26 1.35
N GLN A 137 -3.27 5.49 1.82
CA GLN A 137 -4.31 6.50 2.05
C GLN A 137 -5.56 5.99 2.78
N SER A 138 -5.42 5.06 3.71
CA SER A 138 -6.52 4.50 4.52
C SER A 138 -7.31 5.55 5.31
N TYR A 139 -6.72 6.73 5.49
CA TYR A 139 -7.32 7.92 6.09
C TYR A 139 -8.24 8.70 5.14
N ARG A 140 -8.51 8.20 3.93
CA ARG A 140 -9.44 8.80 2.96
C ARG A 140 -10.77 8.06 2.94
N ARG A 141 -11.80 8.72 2.38
CA ARG A 141 -13.13 8.16 2.22
C ARG A 141 -13.66 8.41 0.82
N PRO A 142 -13.87 7.38 0.01
CA PRO A 142 -13.37 6.01 0.25
C PRO A 142 -11.84 5.97 0.19
N PRO A 143 -11.20 4.99 0.83
CA PRO A 143 -9.80 4.73 0.63
C PRO A 143 -9.58 4.14 -0.78
N PRO A 144 -8.39 4.26 -1.38
CA PRO A 144 -8.09 3.62 -2.66
C PRO A 144 -8.10 2.10 -2.51
N ASP A 145 -8.49 1.43 -3.58
CA ASP A 145 -8.55 -0.04 -3.63
C ASP A 145 -7.26 -0.63 -4.19
N ILE A 146 -6.79 -0.13 -5.32
CA ILE A 146 -5.63 -0.67 -6.04
C ILE A 146 -4.56 0.40 -6.19
N SER A 147 -3.30 -0.01 -6.07
CA SER A 147 -2.15 0.83 -6.41
C SER A 147 -1.28 0.14 -7.45
N LEU A 148 -0.73 0.93 -8.36
CA LEU A 148 0.29 0.53 -9.31
C LEU A 148 1.58 1.27 -8.95
N PHE A 149 2.66 0.54 -8.69
CA PHE A 149 3.94 1.11 -8.24
C PHE A 149 5.05 0.70 -9.19
N TYR A 150 5.62 1.68 -9.87
CA TYR A 150 6.57 1.53 -10.96
C TYR A 150 7.97 1.98 -10.53
N ALA A 151 8.99 1.24 -10.92
CA ALA A 151 10.38 1.57 -10.68
C ALA A 151 10.98 2.28 -11.90
N ASP A 152 11.07 3.61 -11.81
CA ASP A 152 11.74 4.44 -12.80
C ASP A 152 13.28 4.40 -12.60
N VAL A 153 13.73 4.75 -11.40
CA VAL A 153 15.14 4.66 -11.00
C VAL A 153 15.23 3.88 -9.70
N PRO A 154 15.45 2.56 -9.72
CA PRO A 154 15.65 1.76 -8.52
C PRO A 154 17.07 1.94 -7.96
N VAL A 155 17.28 1.50 -6.72
CA VAL A 155 18.61 1.41 -6.11
C VAL A 155 19.20 0.00 -6.27
N PRO A 156 20.50 -0.20 -6.09
CA PRO A 156 21.13 -1.52 -6.17
C PRO A 156 20.47 -2.54 -5.23
N LYS A 157 20.49 -3.82 -5.62
CA LYS A 157 19.94 -4.94 -4.84
C LYS A 157 20.48 -4.96 -3.41
N GLY A 158 19.69 -5.49 -2.49
CA GLY A 158 20.02 -5.57 -1.07
C GLY A 158 19.61 -4.35 -0.26
N GLN A 159 19.02 -3.32 -0.88
CA GLN A 159 18.52 -2.12 -0.22
C GLN A 159 17.33 -1.54 -0.99
N GLY A 160 16.58 -0.60 -0.38
CA GLY A 160 15.44 0.06 -1.03
C GLY A 160 14.32 -0.87 -1.47
N GLN A 161 14.22 -2.04 -0.86
CA GLN A 161 13.15 -3.00 -1.10
C GLN A 161 11.80 -2.42 -0.70
N THR A 162 10.74 -2.96 -1.27
CA THR A 162 9.40 -2.81 -0.71
C THR A 162 8.93 -4.16 -0.18
N LEU A 163 8.53 -4.17 1.08
CA LEU A 163 7.96 -5.33 1.75
C LEU A 163 6.45 -5.32 1.55
N TYR A 164 5.86 -6.47 1.26
CA TYR A 164 4.42 -6.67 1.15
C TYR A 164 4.00 -7.80 2.08
N ALA A 165 2.96 -7.59 2.88
CA ALA A 165 2.43 -8.59 3.80
C ALA A 165 1.05 -9.04 3.34
N ASP A 166 0.83 -10.36 3.24
CA ASP A 166 -0.47 -10.98 2.94
C ASP A 166 -1.39 -10.93 4.16
N CYS A 167 -2.28 -9.93 4.17
CA CYS A 167 -3.22 -9.71 5.25
C CYS A 167 -4.37 -10.73 5.27
N VAL A 168 -4.61 -11.43 4.16
CA VAL A 168 -5.59 -12.52 4.08
C VAL A 168 -5.05 -13.74 4.80
N ALA A 169 -3.86 -14.20 4.41
CA ALA A 169 -3.21 -15.35 5.07
C ALA A 169 -2.94 -15.08 6.56
N ALA A 170 -2.53 -13.83 6.89
CA ALA A 170 -2.32 -13.43 8.27
C ALA A 170 -3.61 -13.48 9.10
N TYR A 171 -4.75 -13.03 8.55
CA TYR A 171 -6.05 -13.12 9.21
C TYR A 171 -6.46 -14.59 9.42
N ASP A 172 -6.31 -15.43 8.40
CA ASP A 172 -6.69 -16.84 8.48
C ASP A 172 -5.90 -17.59 9.56
N ALA A 173 -4.62 -17.23 9.71
CA ALA A 173 -3.71 -17.82 10.71
C ALA A 173 -3.78 -17.20 12.12
N LEU A 174 -4.65 -16.20 12.35
CA LEU A 174 -4.80 -15.61 13.68
C LEU A 174 -5.22 -16.67 14.71
N PRO A 175 -4.61 -16.67 15.91
CA PRO A 175 -5.11 -17.45 17.05
C PRO A 175 -6.57 -17.07 17.33
N SER A 176 -7.40 -18.09 17.68
CA SER A 176 -8.85 -17.89 17.88
C SER A 176 -9.19 -16.75 18.84
N ALA A 177 -8.42 -16.63 19.93
CA ALA A 177 -8.60 -15.59 20.94
C ALA A 177 -8.34 -14.18 20.36
N LEU A 178 -7.32 -14.02 19.49
CA LEU A 178 -7.02 -12.76 18.86
C LEU A 178 -8.04 -12.47 17.76
N LYS A 179 -8.44 -13.48 16.99
CA LYS A 179 -9.47 -13.37 15.95
C LYS A 179 -10.77 -12.81 16.49
N SER A 180 -11.25 -13.34 17.63
CA SER A 180 -12.46 -12.83 18.29
C SER A 180 -12.36 -11.39 18.81
N ARG A 181 -11.13 -10.90 19.04
CA ARG A 181 -10.91 -9.51 19.47
C ARG A 181 -10.89 -8.52 18.31
N VAL A 182 -10.62 -8.98 17.10
CA VAL A 182 -10.43 -8.09 15.92
C VAL A 182 -11.62 -8.13 14.96
N ASP A 183 -12.47 -9.14 14.97
CA ASP A 183 -13.53 -9.35 13.97
C ASP A 183 -14.50 -8.15 13.85
N ASP A 184 -14.88 -7.53 14.97
CA ASP A 184 -15.77 -6.37 15.00
C ASP A 184 -15.03 -5.05 15.36
N LEU A 185 -13.70 -5.09 15.37
CA LEU A 185 -12.89 -3.96 15.78
C LEU A 185 -12.86 -2.88 14.68
N VAL A 186 -12.90 -1.62 15.09
CA VAL A 186 -12.82 -0.46 14.21
C VAL A 186 -11.54 0.31 14.48
N GLY A 187 -10.68 0.43 13.48
CA GLY A 187 -9.47 1.24 13.50
C GLY A 187 -9.76 2.71 13.20
N ILE A 188 -8.99 3.61 13.79
CA ILE A 188 -9.03 5.05 13.51
C ILE A 188 -7.77 5.43 12.75
N HIS A 189 -7.93 5.80 11.48
CA HIS A 189 -6.85 6.12 10.57
C HIS A 189 -6.71 7.63 10.41
N VAL A 190 -5.47 8.12 10.46
CA VAL A 190 -5.15 9.55 10.34
C VAL A 190 -4.11 9.80 9.27
N ARG A 191 -4.15 10.99 8.69
CA ARG A 191 -3.14 11.45 7.74
C ARG A 191 -1.79 11.62 8.46
N PRO A 192 -0.68 11.12 7.89
CA PRO A 192 0.65 11.42 8.39
C PRO A 192 0.90 12.94 8.47
N GLY A 193 1.54 13.39 9.54
CA GLY A 193 1.80 14.81 9.77
C GLY A 193 0.65 15.59 10.41
N SER A 194 -0.44 14.93 10.83
CA SER A 194 -1.57 15.58 11.52
C SER A 194 -1.32 15.89 13.02
N GLY A 195 -0.15 15.58 13.55
CA GLY A 195 0.12 15.68 14.99
C GLY A 195 -0.53 14.59 15.83
N ARG A 196 -1.15 13.58 15.19
CA ARG A 196 -1.93 12.51 15.85
C ARG A 196 -1.27 11.14 15.78
N THR A 197 -0.09 11.04 15.15
CA THR A 197 0.68 9.80 15.02
C THR A 197 1.38 9.41 16.33
N GLU A 198 1.83 8.16 16.45
CA GLU A 198 2.57 7.71 17.64
C GLU A 198 3.75 8.64 17.97
N GLN A 199 4.53 8.99 16.95
CA GLN A 199 5.70 9.84 17.14
C GLN A 199 5.32 11.22 17.68
N ALA A 200 4.30 11.85 17.13
CA ALA A 200 3.83 13.16 17.58
C ALA A 200 3.34 13.12 19.04
N VAL A 201 2.53 12.11 19.38
CA VAL A 201 2.01 11.95 20.76
C VAL A 201 3.13 11.67 21.75
N ARG A 202 4.11 10.82 21.41
CA ARG A 202 5.30 10.56 22.25
C ARG A 202 6.20 11.79 22.40
N ALA A 203 6.25 12.67 21.39
CA ALA A 203 6.98 13.93 21.44
C ALA A 203 6.22 15.03 22.21
N GLY A 204 4.99 14.77 22.64
CA GLY A 204 4.14 15.77 23.31
C GLY A 204 3.64 16.87 22.38
N GLU A 205 3.60 16.61 21.07
CA GLU A 205 3.08 17.53 20.08
C GLU A 205 1.56 17.66 20.24
N ALA A 206 1.06 18.90 20.25
CA ALA A 206 -0.37 19.14 20.23
C ALA A 206 -0.92 18.89 18.82
N PRO A 207 -2.05 18.15 18.67
CA PRO A 207 -2.72 18.03 17.39
C PRO A 207 -3.10 19.41 16.85
N HIS A 208 -2.83 19.69 15.59
CA HIS A 208 -3.29 20.92 14.96
C HIS A 208 -4.77 20.81 14.54
N PRO A 209 -5.48 21.94 14.34
CA PRO A 209 -6.83 21.91 13.81
C PRO A 209 -6.88 21.22 12.45
N LEU A 210 -7.78 20.24 12.31
CA LEU A 210 -7.90 19.42 11.12
C LEU A 210 -8.91 20.03 10.13
N GLY A 211 -8.50 20.14 8.87
CA GLY A 211 -9.40 20.46 7.77
C GLY A 211 -10.36 19.30 7.44
N PRO A 212 -11.35 19.54 6.56
CA PRO A 212 -12.33 18.50 6.17
C PRO A 212 -11.70 17.23 5.59
N LEU A 213 -10.59 17.37 4.86
CA LEU A 213 -9.86 16.25 4.25
C LEU A 213 -8.88 15.54 5.19
N GLU A 214 -8.70 16.05 6.41
CA GLU A 214 -7.77 15.54 7.40
C GLU A 214 -8.45 14.81 8.56
N GLN A 215 -9.78 14.79 8.58
CA GLN A 215 -10.56 14.17 9.65
C GLN A 215 -10.22 12.68 9.76
N PRO A 216 -10.03 12.15 10.98
CA PRO A 216 -9.79 10.74 11.23
C PRO A 216 -10.85 9.87 10.56
N GLN A 217 -10.42 8.77 9.93
CA GLN A 217 -11.34 7.85 9.26
C GLN A 217 -11.45 6.55 10.04
N ARG A 218 -12.69 6.12 10.30
CA ARG A 218 -12.98 4.83 10.90
C ARG A 218 -13.04 3.77 9.81
N GLN A 219 -12.29 2.68 9.99
CA GLN A 219 -12.21 1.56 9.07
C GLN A 219 -12.38 0.24 9.85
N PRO A 220 -13.07 -0.77 9.31
CA PRO A 220 -13.09 -2.08 9.92
C PRO A 220 -11.67 -2.66 9.93
N VAL A 221 -11.22 -3.22 11.05
CA VAL A 221 -9.91 -3.91 11.14
C VAL A 221 -9.92 -5.18 10.32
N VAL A 222 -11.06 -5.86 10.24
CA VAL A 222 -11.28 -7.00 9.35
C VAL A 222 -12.17 -6.55 8.19
N ARG A 223 -11.58 -6.38 7.01
CA ARG A 223 -12.34 -6.07 5.79
C ARG A 223 -12.73 -7.36 5.08
N ILE A 224 -13.96 -7.37 4.57
CA ILE A 224 -14.40 -8.40 3.63
C ILE A 224 -14.18 -7.88 2.23
N HIS A 225 -13.35 -8.57 1.46
CA HIS A 225 -13.05 -8.16 0.10
C HIS A 225 -14.30 -8.30 -0.79
N PRO A 226 -14.74 -7.23 -1.47
CA PRO A 226 -16.05 -7.21 -2.15
C PRO A 226 -16.12 -8.15 -3.34
N VAL A 227 -14.98 -8.53 -3.94
CA VAL A 227 -14.93 -9.44 -5.09
C VAL A 227 -14.72 -10.89 -4.65
N THR A 228 -13.73 -11.14 -3.79
CA THR A 228 -13.33 -12.51 -3.43
C THR A 228 -14.06 -13.05 -2.21
N GLY A 229 -14.64 -12.18 -1.38
CA GLY A 229 -15.22 -12.55 -0.09
C GLY A 229 -14.19 -12.87 0.98
N ASN A 230 -12.89 -12.81 0.69
CA ASN A 230 -11.83 -13.04 1.65
C ASN A 230 -11.87 -12.00 2.78
N ARG A 231 -11.56 -12.45 3.99
CA ARG A 231 -11.33 -11.55 5.14
C ARG A 231 -9.85 -11.20 5.19
N SER A 232 -9.54 -9.95 5.44
CA SER A 232 -8.16 -9.46 5.55
C SER A 232 -8.01 -8.48 6.71
N LEU A 233 -6.83 -8.42 7.30
CA LEU A 233 -6.48 -7.41 8.28
C LEU A 233 -6.23 -6.08 7.58
N TYR A 234 -6.97 -5.03 7.98
CA TYR A 234 -6.90 -3.71 7.40
C TYR A 234 -6.59 -2.67 8.48
N LEU A 235 -5.33 -2.34 8.61
CA LEU A 235 -4.81 -1.40 9.60
C LEU A 235 -3.49 -0.82 9.11
N CYS A 236 -2.93 0.11 9.85
CA CYS A 236 -1.59 0.65 9.62
C CYS A 236 -0.80 0.64 10.91
N GLU A 237 0.47 0.94 10.79
CA GLU A 237 1.34 1.12 11.93
C GLU A 237 1.34 2.57 12.44
N ALA A 238 2.28 2.89 13.26
CA ALA A 238 2.50 4.13 13.99
C ALA A 238 2.23 5.45 13.22
N GLY A 239 2.48 5.45 11.90
CA GLY A 239 2.41 6.67 11.08
C GLY A 239 1.03 7.01 10.53
N GLN A 240 0.07 6.10 10.57
CA GLN A 240 -1.27 6.30 9.99
C GLN A 240 -2.43 5.84 10.90
N MET A 241 -2.16 5.38 12.11
CA MET A 241 -3.20 5.16 13.13
C MET A 241 -3.29 6.37 14.05
N ASP A 242 -4.47 6.61 14.61
CA ASP A 242 -4.70 7.70 15.58
C ASP A 242 -4.20 7.31 16.97
N TRP A 243 -3.30 8.10 17.51
CA TRP A 243 -2.77 7.89 18.87
C TRP A 243 -3.30 8.89 19.86
N THR A 244 -4.09 9.87 19.40
CA THR A 244 -4.73 10.86 20.26
C THR A 244 -6.05 10.35 20.85
N GLU A 245 -6.91 9.75 20.00
CA GLU A 245 -8.15 9.09 20.44
C GLU A 245 -7.96 7.58 20.69
N GLY A 246 -6.80 7.06 20.28
CA GLY A 246 -6.45 5.65 20.29
C GLY A 246 -6.52 5.03 18.92
N PRO A 247 -5.72 3.97 18.63
CA PRO A 247 -5.72 3.31 17.32
C PRO A 247 -7.02 2.57 17.03
N PHE A 248 -7.84 2.29 18.05
CA PHE A 248 -9.12 1.61 17.91
C PHE A 248 -10.24 2.31 18.70
N VAL A 249 -11.44 2.30 18.14
CA VAL A 249 -12.63 2.87 18.76
C VAL A 249 -12.96 2.16 20.07
N GLY A 250 -13.16 2.93 21.13
CA GLY A 250 -13.57 2.42 22.44
C GLY A 250 -12.46 1.78 23.28
N MET A 251 -11.21 1.83 22.81
CA MET A 251 -10.05 1.38 23.60
C MET A 251 -9.28 2.56 24.18
N GLU A 252 -8.47 2.29 25.21
CA GLU A 252 -7.67 3.33 25.86
C GLU A 252 -6.69 3.97 24.88
N PRO A 253 -6.68 5.32 24.78
CA PRO A 253 -5.82 6.03 23.85
C PRO A 253 -4.36 6.09 24.32
N GLY A 254 -3.52 6.59 23.41
CA GLY A 254 -2.11 6.83 23.68
C GLY A 254 -1.21 5.61 23.54
N PRO A 255 0.12 5.86 23.60
CA PRO A 255 1.12 4.83 23.32
C PRO A 255 1.22 3.69 24.34
N GLU A 256 0.69 3.91 25.53
CA GLU A 256 0.71 2.94 26.64
C GLU A 256 -0.66 2.31 26.89
N GLY A 257 -1.69 2.71 26.10
CA GLY A 257 -3.05 2.20 26.22
C GLY A 257 -3.22 0.77 25.71
N ASP A 258 -4.34 0.16 26.01
CA ASP A 258 -4.68 -1.20 25.57
C ASP A 258 -4.85 -1.30 24.05
N GLY A 259 -5.28 -0.20 23.40
CA GLY A 259 -5.33 -0.10 21.94
C GLY A 259 -3.94 -0.21 21.30
N ALA A 260 -2.93 0.44 21.88
CA ALA A 260 -1.55 0.31 21.43
C ALA A 260 -1.03 -1.11 21.60
N ALA A 261 -1.29 -1.72 22.76
CA ALA A 261 -0.88 -3.11 23.02
C ALA A 261 -1.47 -4.08 22.01
N LEU A 262 -2.77 -3.94 21.70
CA LEU A 262 -3.44 -4.77 20.68
C LEU A 262 -2.88 -4.52 19.27
N LEU A 263 -2.65 -3.27 18.88
CA LEU A 263 -2.05 -2.96 17.58
C LEU A 263 -0.68 -3.63 17.44
N TYR A 264 0.12 -3.59 18.48
CA TYR A 264 1.44 -4.22 18.49
C TYR A 264 1.37 -5.75 18.42
N GLU A 265 0.38 -6.37 19.07
CA GLU A 265 0.15 -7.79 18.97
C GLU A 265 -0.23 -8.22 17.55
N ILE A 266 -1.18 -7.52 16.93
CA ILE A 266 -1.61 -7.77 15.54
C ILE A 266 -0.44 -7.58 14.56
N MET A 267 0.29 -6.47 14.66
CA MET A 267 1.41 -6.19 13.77
C MET A 267 2.56 -7.19 13.93
N SER A 268 2.82 -7.66 15.15
CA SER A 268 3.80 -8.73 15.39
C SER A 268 3.43 -10.03 14.73
N HIS A 269 2.14 -10.37 14.66
CA HIS A 269 1.65 -11.54 13.94
C HIS A 269 1.74 -11.32 12.42
N LEU A 270 1.17 -10.23 11.92
CA LEU A 270 1.04 -9.93 10.49
C LEU A 270 2.39 -9.79 9.76
N THR A 271 3.41 -9.30 10.45
CA THR A 271 4.74 -9.07 9.87
C THR A 271 5.72 -10.23 10.05
N GLN A 272 5.21 -11.44 10.34
CA GLN A 272 6.06 -12.63 10.37
C GLN A 272 6.59 -12.96 8.98
N PRO A 273 7.82 -13.47 8.85
CA PRO A 273 8.48 -13.66 7.54
C PRO A 273 7.70 -14.49 6.53
N HIS A 274 6.90 -15.45 6.99
CA HIS A 274 6.13 -16.32 6.08
C HIS A 274 4.90 -15.64 5.45
N PHE A 275 4.48 -14.48 5.96
CA PHE A 275 3.45 -13.64 5.34
C PHE A 275 4.04 -12.53 4.48
N VAL A 276 5.37 -12.33 4.51
CA VAL A 276 6.02 -11.17 3.90
C VAL A 276 6.79 -11.56 2.66
N TYR A 277 6.54 -10.87 1.56
CA TYR A 277 7.36 -10.87 0.36
C TYR A 277 8.19 -9.58 0.29
N ALA A 278 9.51 -9.71 0.13
CA ALA A 278 10.42 -8.58 -0.03
C ALA A 278 10.77 -8.44 -1.52
N HIS A 279 10.27 -7.38 -2.16
CA HIS A 279 10.55 -7.10 -3.56
C HIS A 279 11.82 -6.27 -3.73
N GLU A 280 12.78 -6.80 -4.46
CA GLU A 280 13.98 -6.10 -4.90
C GLU A 280 13.76 -5.56 -6.32
N TRP A 281 13.79 -4.26 -6.46
CA TRP A 281 13.41 -3.57 -7.68
C TRP A 281 14.47 -3.69 -8.79
N ASP A 282 14.04 -4.02 -10.00
CA ASP A 282 14.74 -3.75 -11.23
C ASP A 282 14.09 -2.54 -11.93
N GLU A 283 14.84 -1.84 -12.77
CA GLU A 283 14.30 -0.77 -13.62
C GLU A 283 13.19 -1.35 -14.53
N GLY A 284 12.07 -0.66 -14.61
CA GLY A 284 10.90 -1.13 -15.34
C GLY A 284 10.07 -2.19 -14.63
N ASP A 285 10.35 -2.53 -13.37
CA ASP A 285 9.43 -3.36 -12.58
C ASP A 285 8.17 -2.54 -12.25
N LEU A 286 7.01 -3.16 -12.48
CA LEU A 286 5.71 -2.65 -12.09
C LEU A 286 5.02 -3.64 -11.16
N VAL A 287 4.72 -3.21 -9.94
CA VAL A 287 3.92 -3.96 -8.98
C VAL A 287 2.52 -3.39 -8.94
N ILE A 288 1.52 -4.25 -9.06
CA ILE A 288 0.10 -3.94 -8.90
C ILE A 288 -0.37 -4.62 -7.64
N TYR A 289 -0.93 -3.86 -6.70
CA TYR A 289 -1.35 -4.42 -5.42
C TYR A 289 -2.69 -3.88 -4.92
N ASP A 290 -3.43 -4.78 -4.25
CA ASP A 290 -4.72 -4.48 -3.65
C ASP A 290 -4.53 -4.03 -2.20
N ASN A 291 -4.83 -2.76 -1.93
CA ASN A 291 -4.73 -2.14 -0.62
C ASN A 291 -5.71 -2.75 0.42
N ARG A 292 -6.70 -3.49 -0.04
CA ARG A 292 -7.67 -4.18 0.84
C ARG A 292 -7.09 -5.47 1.41
N ASN A 293 -6.10 -6.07 0.73
CA ASN A 293 -5.54 -7.38 1.06
C ASN A 293 -4.09 -7.32 1.54
N LEU A 294 -3.40 -6.20 1.31
CA LEU A 294 -1.97 -6.10 1.57
C LEU A 294 -1.61 -4.85 2.38
N LEU A 295 -0.66 -5.03 3.30
CA LEU A 295 0.15 -3.95 3.83
C LEU A 295 1.50 -3.92 3.13
N HIS A 296 2.12 -2.75 3.10
CA HIS A 296 3.46 -2.62 2.58
C HIS A 296 4.31 -1.67 3.40
N ALA A 297 5.64 -1.80 3.25
CA ALA A 297 6.62 -0.94 3.91
C ALA A 297 7.85 -0.76 3.03
N ALA A 298 8.37 0.45 2.96
CA ALA A 298 9.66 0.71 2.33
C ALA A 298 10.81 0.35 3.27
N THR A 299 11.93 -0.09 2.70
CA THR A 299 13.17 -0.32 3.47
C THR A 299 14.16 0.82 3.25
N TRP A 300 15.16 0.90 4.12
CA TRP A 300 16.26 1.83 4.01
C TRP A 300 17.10 1.59 2.74
N PHE A 301 17.69 2.65 2.21
CA PHE A 301 18.77 2.61 1.22
C PHE A 301 19.75 3.78 1.48
N ASP A 302 20.97 3.66 0.96
CA ASP A 302 21.99 4.69 1.07
C ASP A 302 21.69 5.85 0.12
N SER A 303 20.94 6.83 0.60
CA SER A 303 20.52 8.00 -0.16
C SER A 303 21.63 9.02 -0.44
N GLU A 304 22.77 8.89 0.22
CA GLU A 304 23.95 9.71 -0.09
C GLU A 304 24.64 9.23 -1.37
N LYS A 305 24.48 7.95 -1.70
CA LYS A 305 25.12 7.32 -2.87
C LYS A 305 24.17 7.03 -4.02
N HIS A 306 22.88 6.89 -3.76
CA HIS A 306 21.94 6.40 -4.73
C HIS A 306 20.70 7.27 -4.83
N ASN A 307 20.31 7.59 -6.05
CA ASN A 307 19.02 8.17 -6.36
C ASN A 307 17.98 7.04 -6.47
N ARG A 308 16.77 7.31 -6.00
CA ARG A 308 15.62 6.42 -6.14
C ARG A 308 14.43 7.23 -6.63
N VAL A 309 13.83 6.83 -7.74
CA VAL A 309 12.62 7.43 -8.28
C VAL A 309 11.60 6.33 -8.55
N MET A 310 10.46 6.44 -7.88
CA MET A 310 9.35 5.51 -8.03
C MET A 310 8.09 6.31 -8.35
N TRP A 311 7.26 5.78 -9.23
CA TRP A 311 5.96 6.37 -9.58
C TRP A 311 4.82 5.53 -9.05
N ARG A 312 3.76 6.16 -8.58
CA ARG A 312 2.59 5.46 -8.10
C ARG A 312 1.31 6.11 -8.59
N THR A 313 0.40 5.27 -9.07
CA THR A 313 -1.00 5.63 -9.23
C THR A 313 -1.83 4.91 -8.17
N THR A 314 -2.97 5.48 -7.79
CA THR A 314 -3.96 4.84 -6.94
C THR A 314 -5.34 4.93 -7.57
N VAL A 315 -6.08 3.83 -7.50
CA VAL A 315 -7.38 3.67 -8.15
C VAL A 315 -8.46 3.47 -7.09
N ARG A 316 -9.56 4.18 -7.26
CA ARG A 316 -10.79 4.02 -6.47
C ARG A 316 -11.91 3.51 -7.37
N GLY A 317 -12.78 2.70 -6.79
CA GLY A 317 -13.92 2.16 -7.50
C GLY A 317 -13.70 0.74 -8.03
N ASN A 318 -14.70 0.23 -8.72
CA ASN A 318 -14.75 -1.15 -9.16
C ASN A 318 -13.97 -1.32 -10.47
N PRO A 319 -13.14 -2.36 -10.57
CA PRO A 319 -12.44 -2.68 -11.81
C PRO A 319 -13.42 -3.26 -12.84
N GLY A 320 -13.47 -2.64 -14.04
CA GLY A 320 -14.19 -3.13 -15.20
C GLY A 320 -15.71 -3.35 -15.03
N ALA A 321 -16.39 -3.70 -16.11
CA ALA A 321 -17.84 -3.94 -16.12
C ALA A 321 -18.25 -5.20 -15.31
N LYS A 322 -17.37 -6.20 -15.22
CA LYS A 322 -17.61 -7.46 -14.50
C LYS A 322 -17.85 -7.25 -13.01
N TYR A 323 -17.23 -6.24 -12.42
CA TYR A 323 -17.28 -5.95 -11.00
C TYR A 323 -18.14 -4.71 -10.69
N ALA A 324 -18.89 -4.20 -11.65
CA ALA A 324 -19.82 -3.10 -11.45
C ALA A 324 -20.86 -3.44 -10.38
N GLY A 325 -21.02 -2.57 -9.40
CA GLY A 325 -21.94 -2.79 -8.29
C GLY A 325 -21.35 -3.51 -7.08
N GLU A 326 -20.01 -3.67 -6.99
CA GLU A 326 -19.37 -4.11 -5.75
C GLU A 326 -19.84 -3.29 -4.55
N GLN A 327 -20.07 -3.97 -3.42
CA GLN A 327 -20.33 -3.29 -2.17
C GLN A 327 -19.01 -2.81 -1.56
N ASN A 328 -19.00 -1.57 -1.09
CA ASN A 328 -17.83 -1.06 -0.35
C ASN A 328 -17.65 -1.82 0.95
N SER A 329 -16.42 -2.20 1.24
CA SER A 329 -16.04 -2.88 2.49
C SER A 329 -15.54 -1.92 3.57
N TRP A 330 -15.58 -0.62 3.32
CA TRP A 330 -15.24 0.44 4.28
C TRP A 330 -16.50 0.96 4.99
N LEU A 331 -16.33 1.51 6.19
CA LEU A 331 -17.44 2.10 6.94
C LEU A 331 -17.89 3.41 6.29
N PRO A 332 -19.21 3.58 6.02
CA PRO A 332 -19.74 4.84 5.51
C PRO A 332 -19.52 5.98 6.52
N ALA A 333 -19.58 7.22 6.01
CA ALA A 333 -19.64 8.37 6.88
C ALA A 333 -20.87 8.24 7.79
N GLU A 334 -20.68 8.21 9.09
CA GLU A 334 -21.75 8.61 9.99
C GLU A 334 -22.16 10.03 9.54
N ASN A 335 -23.47 10.30 9.45
CA ASN A 335 -23.99 11.64 9.11
C ASN A 335 -23.51 12.64 10.15
N THR A 336 -22.27 13.05 10.07
CA THR A 336 -21.77 14.23 10.74
C THR A 336 -22.24 15.39 9.87
N ALA A 337 -23.34 16.01 10.24
CA ALA A 337 -23.66 17.34 9.79
C ALA A 337 -22.47 18.23 10.12
N TYR A 338 -21.77 18.70 9.09
CA TYR A 338 -20.75 19.73 9.18
C TYR A 338 -21.42 21.10 9.20
#